data_7c45907df343c4237e780f71f77bcb29
#
_entry.id   7c45907df343c4237e780f71f77bcb29
#
_cell.length_a   1.000
_cell.length_b   1.000
_cell.length_c   1.000
_cell.angle_alpha   90.00
_cell.angle_beta   90.00
_cell.angle_gamma   90.00
#
_symmetry.space_group_name_H-M   'P 1'
#
loop_
_entity.id
_entity.type
_entity.pdbx_description
1 polymer ?
#
loop_
_entity_poly.entity_id
_entity_poly.type
_entity_poly.pdbx_seq_one_letter_code
_entity_poly.pdbx_strand_id
1 'polypeptide(L)'
;GFFRLARLLRDRCPQGLRLTADIRGSVPDLQFTSAYRVPFQFSRFVNQHLPIAAFMEASSGVMLTDLDGNRYYDLAGSYGVNVLGYDVYKACLEQSRKRVAELGPVLGSYHPLVAANVKRLCALSGLDAVSFHMSGTEAVMQAVRLARYHTGRKYLVRFCGAYHGWWEDVQPGIGNPMPPRETYTLRDQDER
;
A
#
# COMPACT_ATOMS: atom_id res chain seq x y z
N GLY A 1 -2.75 -18.94 -25.34
CA GLY A 1 -2.19 -18.29 -24.16
C GLY A 1 -3.25 -17.84 -23.16
N PHE A 2 -3.85 -16.68 -23.35
CA PHE A 2 -4.69 -15.99 -22.34
C PHE A 2 -5.87 -16.81 -21.82
N PHE A 3 -6.73 -17.34 -22.69
CA PHE A 3 -7.89 -18.14 -22.26
C PHE A 3 -7.50 -19.48 -21.59
N ARG A 4 -6.33 -20.04 -21.94
CA ARG A 4 -5.79 -21.20 -21.24
C ARG A 4 -5.42 -20.85 -19.80
N LEU A 5 -4.80 -19.71 -19.60
CA LEU A 5 -4.49 -19.18 -18.24
C LEU A 5 -5.78 -18.93 -17.45
N ALA A 6 -6.77 -18.29 -18.05
CA ALA A 6 -8.06 -18.04 -17.40
C ALA A 6 -8.77 -19.33 -16.96
N ARG A 7 -8.71 -20.39 -17.79
CA ARG A 7 -9.23 -21.71 -17.41
C ARG A 7 -8.43 -22.30 -16.23
N LEU A 8 -7.10 -22.29 -16.33
CA LEU A 8 -6.24 -22.81 -15.28
C LEU A 8 -6.51 -22.14 -13.92
N LEU A 9 -6.71 -20.82 -13.89
CA LEU A 9 -7.04 -20.11 -12.67
C LEU A 9 -8.42 -20.50 -12.11
N ARG A 10 -9.43 -20.67 -12.97
CA ARG A 10 -10.74 -21.19 -12.52
C ARG A 10 -10.64 -22.57 -11.90
N ASP A 11 -9.87 -23.44 -12.52
CA ASP A 11 -9.71 -24.82 -12.04
C ASP A 11 -8.91 -24.90 -10.74
N ARG A 12 -7.95 -23.97 -10.53
CA ARG A 12 -7.06 -23.99 -9.37
C ARG A 12 -7.53 -23.16 -8.19
N CYS A 13 -8.39 -22.15 -8.39
CA CYS A 13 -8.78 -21.19 -7.35
C CYS A 13 -10.31 -21.10 -7.14
N PRO A 14 -11.07 -22.21 -7.12
CA PRO A 14 -12.54 -22.16 -7.07
C PRO A 14 -13.08 -21.50 -5.80
N GLN A 15 -12.49 -21.75 -4.62
CA GLN A 15 -12.93 -21.17 -3.36
C GLN A 15 -12.61 -19.67 -3.31
N GLY A 16 -11.38 -19.31 -3.64
CA GLY A 16 -10.93 -17.92 -3.66
C GLY A 16 -11.75 -17.07 -4.63
N LEU A 17 -12.06 -17.58 -5.82
CA LEU A 17 -12.88 -16.90 -6.82
C LEU A 17 -14.32 -16.72 -6.36
N ARG A 18 -14.94 -17.75 -5.77
CA ARG A 18 -16.29 -17.67 -5.21
C ARG A 18 -16.37 -16.58 -4.15
N LEU A 19 -15.50 -16.64 -3.14
CA LEU A 19 -15.49 -15.65 -2.07
C LEU A 19 -15.24 -14.23 -2.59
N THR A 20 -14.34 -14.07 -3.58
CA THR A 20 -14.09 -12.77 -4.22
C THR A 20 -15.34 -12.23 -4.94
N ALA A 21 -16.09 -13.12 -5.62
CA ALA A 21 -17.33 -12.73 -6.29
C ALA A 21 -18.42 -12.31 -5.28
N ASP A 22 -18.57 -13.09 -4.20
CA ASP A 22 -19.59 -12.86 -3.17
C ASP A 22 -19.44 -11.48 -2.50
N ILE A 23 -18.21 -11.04 -2.24
CA ILE A 23 -17.99 -9.79 -1.53
C ILE A 23 -17.70 -8.58 -2.43
N ARG A 24 -17.48 -8.79 -3.73
CA ARG A 24 -17.07 -7.73 -4.67
C ARG A 24 -18.00 -6.52 -4.65
N GLY A 25 -19.32 -6.75 -4.52
CA GLY A 25 -20.31 -5.68 -4.43
C GLY A 25 -20.27 -4.88 -3.14
N SER A 26 -19.75 -5.47 -2.07
CA SER A 26 -19.70 -4.89 -0.72
C SER A 26 -18.34 -4.29 -0.35
N VAL A 27 -17.31 -4.51 -1.16
CA VAL A 27 -15.96 -3.98 -0.93
C VAL A 27 -15.55 -3.09 -2.10
N PRO A 28 -15.77 -1.76 -1.99
CA PRO A 28 -15.43 -0.81 -3.04
C PRO A 28 -13.96 -0.86 -3.47
N ASP A 29 -13.04 -1.17 -2.56
CA ASP A 29 -11.61 -1.29 -2.86
C ASP A 29 -11.30 -2.34 -3.91
N LEU A 30 -12.01 -3.46 -3.93
CA LEU A 30 -11.85 -4.48 -4.97
C LEU A 30 -12.26 -3.96 -6.35
N GLN A 31 -13.31 -3.15 -6.42
CA GLN A 31 -13.77 -2.53 -7.66
C GLN A 31 -12.81 -1.43 -8.10
N PHE A 32 -12.43 -0.55 -7.17
CA PHE A 32 -11.53 0.57 -7.43
C PHE A 32 -10.14 0.10 -7.84
N THR A 33 -9.55 -0.84 -7.13
CA THR A 33 -8.24 -1.41 -7.45
C THR A 33 -8.22 -2.05 -8.83
N SER A 34 -9.27 -2.77 -9.19
CA SER A 34 -9.40 -3.41 -10.50
C SER A 34 -9.59 -2.40 -11.64
N ALA A 35 -10.26 -1.28 -11.38
CA ALA A 35 -10.63 -0.31 -12.41
C ALA A 35 -9.56 0.76 -12.66
N TYR A 36 -8.87 1.23 -11.61
CA TYR A 36 -8.11 2.48 -11.66
C TYR A 36 -6.66 2.39 -11.20
N ARG A 37 -6.31 1.43 -10.35
CA ARG A 37 -4.96 1.35 -9.76
C ARG A 37 -3.88 0.86 -10.70
N VAL A 38 -4.27 0.14 -11.73
CA VAL A 38 -3.36 -0.34 -12.77
C VAL A 38 -3.69 0.39 -14.05
N PRO A 39 -2.94 1.44 -14.44
CA PRO A 39 -3.09 2.08 -15.73
C PRO A 39 -2.61 1.13 -16.82
N PHE A 40 -3.48 0.23 -17.22
CA PHE A 40 -3.19 -0.82 -18.16
C PHE A 40 -4.19 -0.73 -19.31
N GLN A 41 -3.71 -0.49 -20.52
CA GLN A 41 -4.57 -0.26 -21.69
C GLN A 41 -5.55 -1.41 -21.99
N PHE A 42 -5.24 -2.62 -21.54
CA PHE A 42 -6.10 -3.79 -21.67
C PHE A 42 -6.85 -4.15 -20.38
N SER A 43 -6.87 -3.28 -19.38
CA SER A 43 -7.43 -3.56 -18.04
C SER A 43 -8.88 -4.04 -18.13
N ARG A 44 -9.70 -3.41 -18.97
CA ARG A 44 -11.10 -3.80 -19.16
C ARG A 44 -11.23 -5.25 -19.67
N PHE A 45 -10.47 -5.61 -20.69
CA PHE A 45 -10.47 -6.96 -21.25
C PHE A 45 -9.95 -8.00 -20.23
N VAL A 46 -8.86 -7.67 -19.54
CA VAL A 46 -8.29 -8.54 -18.51
C VAL A 46 -9.28 -8.76 -17.37
N ASN A 47 -9.87 -7.69 -16.85
CA ASN A 47 -10.84 -7.79 -15.74
C ASN A 47 -12.11 -8.59 -16.11
N GLN A 48 -12.53 -8.57 -17.39
CA GLN A 48 -13.67 -9.33 -17.84
C GLN A 48 -13.37 -10.82 -18.04
N HIS A 49 -12.15 -11.18 -18.41
CA HIS A 49 -11.83 -12.53 -18.87
C HIS A 49 -10.85 -13.29 -17.99
N LEU A 50 -10.00 -12.60 -17.21
CA LEU A 50 -9.05 -13.25 -16.32
C LEU A 50 -9.60 -13.24 -14.88
N PRO A 51 -10.02 -14.40 -14.36
CA PRO A 51 -10.49 -14.48 -12.98
C PRO A 51 -9.28 -14.38 -12.03
N ILE A 52 -9.34 -13.48 -11.07
CA ILE A 52 -8.30 -13.30 -10.05
C ILE A 52 -8.97 -13.41 -8.69
N ALA A 53 -8.51 -14.35 -7.86
CA ALA A 53 -8.90 -14.46 -6.47
C ALA A 53 -8.14 -13.41 -5.63
N ALA A 54 -8.85 -12.78 -4.67
CA ALA A 54 -8.31 -11.69 -3.87
C ALA A 54 -7.79 -12.12 -2.48
N PHE A 55 -7.93 -13.41 -2.12
CA PHE A 55 -7.67 -13.88 -0.76
C PHE A 55 -6.42 -14.73 -0.66
N MET A 56 -5.59 -14.41 0.32
CA MET A 56 -4.45 -15.22 0.77
C MET A 56 -4.69 -15.63 2.22
N GLU A 57 -4.41 -16.89 2.54
CA GLU A 57 -4.65 -17.47 3.85
C GLU A 57 -3.36 -17.59 4.67
N ALA A 58 -2.25 -17.89 4.02
CA ALA A 58 -0.98 -18.11 4.69
C ALA A 58 0.21 -17.54 3.92
N SER A 59 1.32 -17.40 4.62
CA SER A 59 2.60 -17.01 4.04
C SER A 59 3.76 -17.72 4.74
N SER A 60 4.89 -17.92 4.04
CA SER A 60 6.13 -18.44 4.61
C SER A 60 7.32 -18.07 3.72
N GLY A 61 8.40 -17.59 4.31
CA GLY A 61 9.55 -17.11 3.55
C GLY A 61 9.14 -15.99 2.59
N VAL A 62 9.20 -16.26 1.30
CA VAL A 62 8.77 -15.36 0.20
C VAL A 62 7.51 -15.87 -0.52
N MET A 63 6.81 -16.84 0.06
CA MET A 63 5.66 -17.51 -0.55
C MET A 63 4.36 -17.07 0.10
N LEU A 64 3.31 -16.97 -0.72
CA LEU A 64 1.92 -16.81 -0.32
C LEU A 64 1.14 -18.08 -0.64
N THR A 65 0.17 -18.40 0.19
CA THR A 65 -0.76 -19.52 -0.04
C THR A 65 -2.19 -18.99 -0.06
N ASP A 66 -2.96 -19.33 -1.10
CA ASP A 66 -4.36 -18.93 -1.22
C ASP A 66 -5.31 -19.90 -0.48
N LEU A 67 -6.62 -19.63 -0.53
CA LEU A 67 -7.66 -20.46 0.08
C LEU A 67 -7.79 -21.86 -0.53
N ASP A 68 -7.27 -22.04 -1.73
CA ASP A 68 -7.31 -23.30 -2.46
C ASP A 68 -6.02 -24.11 -2.31
N GLY A 69 -5.08 -23.63 -1.44
CA GLY A 69 -3.80 -24.28 -1.18
C GLY A 69 -2.73 -24.05 -2.23
N ASN A 70 -2.98 -23.20 -3.23
CA ASN A 70 -1.96 -22.86 -4.22
C ASN A 70 -0.90 -21.95 -3.63
N ARG A 71 0.36 -22.20 -3.97
CA ARG A 71 1.51 -21.44 -3.52
C ARG A 71 2.03 -20.54 -4.63
N TYR A 72 2.33 -19.28 -4.27
CA TYR A 72 2.82 -18.25 -5.17
C TYR A 72 4.06 -17.58 -4.60
N TYR A 73 5.01 -17.22 -5.45
CA TYR A 73 6.07 -16.29 -5.07
C TYR A 73 5.49 -14.87 -4.96
N ASP A 74 5.74 -14.19 -3.85
CA ASP A 74 5.37 -12.78 -3.70
C ASP A 74 6.41 -11.89 -4.38
N LEU A 75 6.21 -11.61 -5.65
CA LEU A 75 7.07 -10.72 -6.43
C LEU A 75 6.80 -9.24 -6.15
N ALA A 76 5.66 -8.91 -5.55
CA ALA A 76 5.30 -7.55 -5.20
C ALA A 76 5.86 -7.11 -3.84
N GLY A 77 6.19 -8.07 -2.97
CA GLY A 77 6.72 -7.82 -1.63
C GLY A 77 5.83 -6.86 -0.82
N SER A 78 4.50 -6.97 -0.97
CA SER A 78 3.54 -6.03 -0.35
C SER A 78 3.89 -4.57 -0.63
N TYR A 79 4.12 -4.23 -1.90
CA TYR A 79 4.55 -2.90 -2.38
C TYR A 79 5.89 -2.44 -1.77
N GLY A 80 6.81 -3.38 -1.55
CA GLY A 80 8.15 -3.10 -1.02
C GLY A 80 8.24 -3.06 0.51
N VAL A 81 7.15 -3.33 1.21
CA VAL A 81 7.15 -3.40 2.69
C VAL A 81 7.82 -4.69 3.17
N ASN A 82 7.57 -5.81 2.49
CA ASN A 82 8.04 -7.13 2.90
C ASN A 82 9.45 -7.45 2.34
N VAL A 83 10.45 -6.68 2.74
CA VAL A 83 11.85 -6.81 2.26
C VAL A 83 12.56 -8.01 2.85
N LEU A 84 12.21 -8.40 4.09
CA LEU A 84 12.91 -9.43 4.86
C LEU A 84 12.22 -10.81 4.80
N GLY A 85 11.16 -10.92 4.04
CA GLY A 85 10.31 -12.11 4.02
C GLY A 85 9.32 -12.17 5.19
N TYR A 86 8.30 -13.01 5.04
CA TYR A 86 7.16 -13.07 5.96
C TYR A 86 7.51 -13.55 7.37
N ASP A 87 8.43 -14.50 7.48
CA ASP A 87 8.72 -15.14 8.77
C ASP A 87 9.43 -14.17 9.73
N VAL A 88 10.29 -13.29 9.22
CA VAL A 88 10.92 -12.22 10.02
C VAL A 88 9.87 -11.23 10.55
N TYR A 89 8.93 -10.81 9.71
CA TYR A 89 7.85 -9.91 10.14
C TYR A 89 6.94 -10.56 11.17
N LYS A 90 6.58 -11.83 11.00
CA LYS A 90 5.80 -12.59 11.99
C LYS A 90 6.51 -12.66 13.34
N ALA A 91 7.82 -12.93 13.33
CA ALA A 91 8.61 -12.94 14.55
C ALA A 91 8.64 -11.55 15.23
N CYS A 92 8.80 -10.48 14.47
CA CYS A 92 8.73 -9.11 14.98
C CYS A 92 7.36 -8.77 15.57
N LEU A 93 6.27 -9.14 14.90
CA LEU A 93 4.90 -8.94 15.37
C LEU A 93 4.66 -9.67 16.71
N GLU A 94 5.08 -10.94 16.81
CA GLU A 94 4.92 -11.72 18.04
C GLU A 94 5.75 -11.14 19.20
N GLN A 95 6.98 -10.70 18.95
CA GLN A 95 7.78 -10.01 19.95
C GLN A 95 7.15 -8.69 20.39
N SER A 96 6.63 -7.90 19.43
CA SER A 96 5.96 -6.64 19.73
C SER A 96 4.71 -6.86 20.57
N ARG A 97 3.89 -7.85 20.21
CA ARG A 97 2.70 -8.23 20.99
C ARG A 97 3.03 -8.53 22.43
N LYS A 98 4.07 -9.33 22.69
CA LYS A 98 4.50 -9.67 24.06
C LYS A 98 4.94 -8.44 24.85
N ARG A 99 5.66 -7.51 24.20
CA ARG A 99 6.20 -6.31 24.88
C ARG A 99 5.13 -5.29 25.26
N VAL A 100 4.03 -5.21 24.52
CA VAL A 100 2.97 -4.20 24.76
C VAL A 100 1.69 -4.79 25.36
N ALA A 101 1.67 -6.09 25.67
CA ALA A 101 0.47 -6.80 26.08
C ALA A 101 -0.20 -6.22 27.35
N GLU A 102 0.61 -5.75 28.31
CA GLU A 102 0.10 -5.23 29.57
C GLU A 102 -0.51 -3.82 29.44
N LEU A 103 -0.01 -3.01 28.49
CA LEU A 103 -0.53 -1.66 28.30
C LEU A 103 -1.85 -1.66 27.51
N GLY A 104 -1.97 -2.51 26.49
CA GLY A 104 -3.10 -2.50 25.57
C GLY A 104 -3.18 -1.20 24.72
N PRO A 105 -4.32 -0.92 24.10
CA PRO A 105 -4.53 0.29 23.32
C PRO A 105 -4.77 1.51 24.23
N VAL A 106 -3.83 2.43 24.25
CA VAL A 106 -3.91 3.69 25.00
C VAL A 106 -3.75 4.86 24.02
N LEU A 107 -4.65 5.84 24.11
CA LEU A 107 -4.60 7.08 23.31
C LEU A 107 -4.06 8.24 24.18
N GLY A 108 -3.27 9.11 23.55
CA GLY A 108 -2.72 10.31 24.20
C GLY A 108 -1.50 10.07 25.09
N SER A 109 -1.09 8.81 25.26
CA SER A 109 0.14 8.43 25.98
C SER A 109 0.95 7.43 25.15
N TYR A 110 2.25 7.32 25.46
CA TYR A 110 3.15 6.46 24.71
C TYR A 110 3.70 5.31 25.57
N HIS A 111 3.89 4.16 24.97
CA HIS A 111 4.68 3.09 25.57
C HIS A 111 6.16 3.47 25.57
N PRO A 112 6.97 3.12 26.60
CA PRO A 112 8.40 3.47 26.67
C PRO A 112 9.23 3.04 25.44
N LEU A 113 8.85 2.00 24.73
CA LEU A 113 9.48 1.58 23.48
C LEU A 113 9.50 2.66 22.39
N VAL A 114 8.53 3.59 22.40
CA VAL A 114 8.50 4.71 21.45
C VAL A 114 9.74 5.58 21.60
N ALA A 115 10.18 5.86 22.83
CA ALA A 115 11.39 6.65 23.08
C ALA A 115 12.65 5.97 22.49
N ALA A 116 12.77 4.66 22.65
CA ALA A 116 13.89 3.90 22.07
C ALA A 116 13.81 3.89 20.52
N ASN A 117 12.63 3.72 19.96
CA ASN A 117 12.42 3.74 18.52
C ASN A 117 12.73 5.10 17.90
N VAL A 118 12.29 6.20 18.51
CA VAL A 118 12.58 7.57 18.06
C VAL A 118 14.09 7.82 18.04
N LYS A 119 14.80 7.50 19.12
CA LYS A 119 16.27 7.65 19.18
C LYS A 119 16.96 6.89 18.05
N ARG A 120 16.53 5.66 17.79
CA ARG A 120 17.10 4.83 16.74
C ARG A 120 16.79 5.38 15.34
N LEU A 121 15.57 5.84 15.11
CA LEU A 121 15.16 6.41 13.82
C LEU A 121 15.87 7.74 13.54
N CYS A 122 16.04 8.62 14.55
CA CYS A 122 16.84 9.83 14.42
C CYS A 122 18.30 9.49 14.07
N ALA A 123 18.89 8.51 14.76
CA ALA A 123 20.26 8.09 14.47
C ALA A 123 20.43 7.50 13.05
N LEU A 124 19.44 6.76 12.55
CA LEU A 124 19.47 6.18 11.21
C LEU A 124 19.23 7.21 10.11
N SER A 125 18.32 8.14 10.33
CA SER A 125 17.94 9.15 9.34
C SER A 125 18.86 10.37 9.32
N GLY A 126 19.58 10.63 10.39
CA GLY A 126 20.33 11.88 10.59
C GLY A 126 19.44 13.10 10.85
N LEU A 127 18.15 12.90 11.17
CA LEU A 127 17.19 13.97 11.44
C LEU A 127 16.87 14.04 12.94
N ASP A 128 16.49 15.23 13.41
CA ASP A 128 16.28 15.51 14.83
C ASP A 128 14.93 15.05 15.37
N ALA A 129 13.94 14.80 14.49
CA ALA A 129 12.58 14.50 14.89
C ALA A 129 11.94 13.41 14.03
N VAL A 130 11.01 12.67 14.63
CA VAL A 130 10.22 11.61 13.97
C VAL A 130 8.75 11.79 14.32
N SER A 131 7.89 11.67 13.32
CA SER A 131 6.44 11.66 13.46
C SER A 131 5.89 10.32 12.97
N PHE A 132 4.93 9.75 13.69
CA PHE A 132 4.29 8.48 13.34
C PHE A 132 2.89 8.73 12.80
N HIS A 133 2.53 8.03 11.73
CA HIS A 133 1.24 8.12 11.05
C HIS A 133 0.70 6.73 10.74
N MET A 134 -0.62 6.61 10.60
CA MET A 134 -1.29 5.34 10.33
C MET A 134 -1.15 4.88 8.87
N SER A 135 -0.83 5.82 7.96
CA SER A 135 -0.64 5.51 6.54
C SER A 135 0.40 6.41 5.90
N GLY A 136 0.95 5.97 4.76
CA GLY A 136 1.85 6.79 3.95
C GLY A 136 1.17 8.07 3.43
N THR A 137 -0.12 8.01 3.13
CA THR A 137 -0.90 9.20 2.72
C THR A 137 -0.91 10.27 3.82
N GLU A 138 -1.19 9.89 5.07
CA GLU A 138 -1.16 10.82 6.20
C GLU A 138 0.22 11.40 6.44
N ALA A 139 1.27 10.57 6.35
CA ALA A 139 2.64 11.01 6.50
C ALA A 139 3.01 12.06 5.44
N VAL A 140 2.65 11.83 4.18
CA VAL A 140 2.88 12.78 3.08
C VAL A 140 2.07 14.06 3.26
N MET A 141 0.79 13.97 3.63
CA MET A 141 -0.04 15.14 3.93
C MET A 141 0.60 16.01 5.01
N GLN A 142 1.05 15.40 6.09
CA GLN A 142 1.69 16.12 7.18
C GLN A 142 3.02 16.75 6.75
N ALA A 143 3.84 16.03 5.99
CA ALA A 143 5.10 16.54 5.45
C ALA A 143 4.86 17.77 4.54
N VAL A 144 3.89 17.72 3.65
CA VAL A 144 3.54 18.86 2.79
C VAL A 144 3.02 20.05 3.59
N ARG A 145 2.17 19.82 4.59
CA ARG A 145 1.69 20.89 5.49
C ARG A 145 2.83 21.57 6.24
N LEU A 146 3.76 20.79 6.79
CA LEU A 146 4.93 21.32 7.49
C LEU A 146 5.86 22.09 6.55
N ALA A 147 6.10 21.57 5.34
CA ALA A 147 6.92 22.24 4.35
C ALA A 147 6.31 23.59 3.93
N ARG A 148 5.01 23.64 3.66
CA ARG A 148 4.28 24.88 3.34
C ARG A 148 4.32 25.88 4.50
N TYR A 149 4.09 25.40 5.72
CA TYR A 149 4.13 26.23 6.92
C TYR A 149 5.52 26.85 7.15
N HIS A 150 6.57 26.02 7.06
CA HIS A 150 7.94 26.45 7.28
C HIS A 150 8.47 27.39 6.20
N THR A 151 8.12 27.15 4.93
CA THR A 151 8.65 27.91 3.79
C THR A 151 7.79 29.10 3.38
N GLY A 152 6.52 29.14 3.80
CA GLY A 152 5.52 30.09 3.32
C GLY A 152 5.13 29.87 1.82
N ARG A 153 5.61 28.78 1.19
CA ARG A 153 5.37 28.49 -0.22
C ARG A 153 4.14 27.60 -0.40
N LYS A 154 3.34 27.91 -1.40
CA LYS A 154 2.07 27.18 -1.68
C LYS A 154 2.28 25.99 -2.59
N TYR A 155 3.10 26.17 -3.63
CA TYR A 155 3.21 25.23 -4.72
C TYR A 155 4.00 23.97 -4.35
N LEU A 156 3.48 22.84 -4.79
CA LEU A 156 4.10 21.53 -4.68
C LEU A 156 4.49 21.06 -6.09
N VAL A 157 5.69 20.52 -6.20
CA VAL A 157 6.16 19.86 -7.43
C VAL A 157 6.22 18.38 -7.19
N ARG A 158 5.69 17.58 -8.11
CA ARG A 158 5.75 16.12 -8.11
C ARG A 158 6.13 15.57 -9.47
N PHE A 159 6.62 14.35 -9.52
CA PHE A 159 6.95 13.68 -10.78
C PHE A 159 5.79 12.82 -11.27
N CYS A 160 5.63 12.75 -12.60
CA CYS A 160 4.65 11.90 -13.24
C CYS A 160 4.93 10.43 -12.92
N GLY A 161 3.89 9.67 -12.58
CA GLY A 161 4.01 8.26 -12.22
C GLY A 161 4.43 7.98 -10.77
N ALA A 162 4.94 8.97 -10.04
CA ALA A 162 5.25 8.79 -8.63
C ALA A 162 3.97 8.75 -7.77
N TYR A 163 3.89 7.77 -6.86
CA TYR A 163 2.78 7.63 -5.93
C TYR A 163 3.16 8.19 -4.56
N HIS A 164 2.38 9.16 -4.11
CA HIS A 164 2.58 9.84 -2.82
C HIS A 164 1.32 9.81 -1.93
N GLY A 165 0.44 8.85 -2.12
CA GLY A 165 -0.86 8.77 -1.47
C GLY A 165 -2.00 9.17 -2.42
N TRP A 166 -3.24 9.09 -1.91
CA TRP A 166 -4.46 9.30 -2.69
C TRP A 166 -5.10 10.69 -2.45
N TRP A 167 -4.43 11.54 -1.71
CA TRP A 167 -4.86 12.90 -1.42
C TRP A 167 -4.77 13.82 -2.68
N GLU A 168 -5.68 14.78 -2.81
CA GLU A 168 -5.90 15.60 -4.01
C GLU A 168 -4.64 16.32 -4.52
N ASP A 169 -3.82 16.87 -3.62
CA ASP A 169 -2.62 17.59 -4.02
C ASP A 169 -1.54 16.69 -4.63
N VAL A 170 -1.58 15.40 -4.35
CA VAL A 170 -0.53 14.46 -4.78
C VAL A 170 -1.01 13.41 -5.78
N GLN A 171 -2.32 13.26 -5.98
CA GLN A 171 -2.91 12.33 -6.95
C GLN A 171 -3.93 13.00 -7.86
N PRO A 172 -3.52 13.89 -8.78
CA PRO A 172 -4.40 14.39 -9.83
C PRO A 172 -4.70 13.30 -10.86
N GLY A 173 -5.84 13.41 -11.53
CA GLY A 173 -6.21 12.53 -12.63
C GLY A 173 -7.43 11.67 -12.35
N ILE A 174 -7.50 10.51 -13.01
CA ILE A 174 -8.67 9.61 -12.95
C ILE A 174 -8.94 9.20 -11.50
N GLY A 175 -10.18 9.37 -11.05
CA GLY A 175 -10.60 9.10 -9.68
C GLY A 175 -10.47 10.30 -8.74
N ASN A 176 -9.84 11.38 -9.17
CA ASN A 176 -9.81 12.65 -8.44
C ASN A 176 -10.54 13.72 -9.28
N PRO A 177 -11.77 14.12 -8.89
CA PRO A 177 -12.56 15.10 -9.64
C PRO A 177 -12.05 16.53 -9.47
N MET A 178 -11.17 16.77 -8.51
CA MET A 178 -10.64 18.10 -8.24
C MET A 178 -9.45 18.40 -9.12
N PRO A 179 -9.43 19.56 -9.81
CA PRO A 179 -8.24 19.97 -10.53
C PRO A 179 -7.10 20.25 -9.54
N PRO A 180 -5.84 19.90 -9.88
CA PRO A 180 -4.69 20.27 -9.07
C PRO A 180 -4.59 21.80 -9.01
N ARG A 181 -4.76 22.39 -7.84
CA ARG A 181 -4.77 23.86 -7.68
C ARG A 181 -3.36 24.44 -7.54
N GLU A 182 -2.55 23.79 -6.74
CA GLU A 182 -1.24 24.29 -6.34
C GLU A 182 -0.15 23.21 -6.48
N THR A 183 -0.37 22.26 -7.41
CA THR A 183 0.56 21.16 -7.68
C THR A 183 0.92 21.12 -9.13
N TYR A 184 2.23 21.14 -9.42
CA TYR A 184 2.78 20.95 -10.74
C TYR A 184 3.29 19.52 -10.89
N THR A 185 2.94 18.89 -12.01
CA THR A 185 3.45 17.56 -12.35
C THR A 185 4.50 17.71 -13.43
N LEU A 186 5.71 17.31 -13.12
CA LEU A 186 6.82 17.23 -14.07
C LEU A 186 6.89 15.82 -14.64
N ARG A 187 7.29 15.72 -15.90
CA ARG A 187 7.71 14.43 -16.47
C ARG A 187 9.06 14.05 -15.87
N ASP A 188 9.23 12.76 -15.61
CA ASP A 188 10.53 12.24 -15.25
C ASP A 188 11.52 12.46 -16.41
N GLN A 189 12.70 12.98 -16.12
CA GLN A 189 13.75 13.30 -17.10
C GLN A 189 13.38 14.38 -18.15
N ASP A 190 12.41 15.23 -17.89
CA ASP A 190 12.12 16.38 -18.74
C ASP A 190 13.05 17.55 -18.36
N GLU A 191 14.02 17.83 -19.20
CA GLU A 191 15.02 18.91 -19.03
C GLU A 191 14.51 20.30 -19.48
N ARG A 192 13.22 20.46 -19.81
CA ARG A 192 12.65 21.71 -20.33
C ARG A 192 12.06 22.59 -19.23
#